data_e300747cc6385985e1492a0579c48406
#
_entry.id   e300747cc6385985e1492a0579c48406
#
_cell.length_a   1.000
_cell.length_b   1.000
_cell.length_c   1.000
_cell.angle_alpha   90.00
_cell.angle_beta   90.00
_cell.angle_gamma   90.00
#
_symmetry.space_group_name_H-M   'P 1'
#
loop_
_entity.id
_entity.type
_entity.pdbx_description
1 polymer ?
#
loop_
_entity_poly.entity_id
_entity_poly.type
_entity_poly.pdbx_seq_one_letter_code
_entity_poly.pdbx_strand_id
1 'polypeptide(L)' 'MMIWFKCEEEKLIVGLETDTKPTIGDTIRIKKKDYTVDKVVWCLEEPPAQCGLLIDIKRQ' A
#
# COMPACT_ATOMS: atom_id res chain seq x y z
N MET A 1 -8.06 -9.80 1.82
CA MET A 1 -6.96 -9.21 2.62
C MET A 1 -6.96 -7.70 2.40
N MET A 2 -6.81 -6.96 3.47
CA MET A 2 -6.77 -5.51 3.37
C MET A 2 -5.34 -5.04 3.05
N ILE A 3 -5.21 -4.21 2.03
CA ILE A 3 -3.94 -3.62 1.65
C ILE A 3 -4.04 -2.11 1.80
N TRP A 4 -3.02 -1.51 2.44
CA TRP A 4 -2.96 -0.08 2.64
C TRP A 4 -1.81 0.49 1.82
N PHE A 5 -2.13 1.41 0.93
CA PHE A 5 -1.14 2.12 0.12
C PHE A 5 -0.84 3.45 0.79
N LYS A 6 0.42 3.72 1.06
CA LYS A 6 0.85 4.92 1.77
C LYS A 6 1.90 5.67 0.96
N CYS A 7 1.67 6.96 0.76
CA CYS A 7 2.66 7.86 0.16
C CYS A 7 2.93 8.99 1.15
N GLU A 8 4.08 8.96 1.79
CA GLU A 8 4.42 9.95 2.81
C GLU A 8 4.56 11.36 2.24
N GLU A 9 5.14 11.47 1.05
CA GLU A 9 5.35 12.77 0.40
C GLU A 9 4.05 13.52 0.19
N GLU A 10 2.99 12.80 -0.12
CA GLU A 10 1.67 13.40 -0.40
C GLU A 10 0.69 13.18 0.74
N LYS A 11 1.12 12.60 1.83
CA LYS A 11 0.26 12.30 2.99
C LYS A 11 -0.99 11.53 2.57
N LEU A 12 -0.80 10.57 1.68
CA LEU A 12 -1.89 9.78 1.12
C LEU A 12 -1.93 8.40 1.75
N ILE A 13 -3.14 7.97 2.13
CA ILE A 13 -3.37 6.62 2.62
C ILE A 13 -4.65 6.12 1.97
N VAL A 14 -4.56 4.98 1.27
CA VAL A 14 -5.71 4.38 0.58
C VAL A 14 -5.77 2.90 0.93
N GLY A 15 -6.94 2.45 1.38
CA GLY A 15 -7.16 1.04 1.69
C GLY A 15 -7.90 0.35 0.56
N LEU A 16 -7.54 -0.90 0.31
CA LEU A 16 -8.18 -1.73 -0.72
C LEU A 16 -8.31 -3.15 -0.22
N GLU A 17 -9.52 -3.70 -0.30
CA GLU A 17 -9.74 -5.11 -0.02
C GLU A 17 -9.48 -5.91 -1.29
N THR A 18 -8.48 -6.79 -1.25
CA THR A 18 -8.11 -7.59 -2.41
C THR A 18 -7.32 -8.82 -1.99
N ASP A 19 -7.29 -9.82 -2.85
CA ASP A 19 -6.48 -11.02 -2.64
C ASP A 19 -5.16 -10.96 -3.40
N THR A 20 -4.97 -9.92 -4.21
CA THR A 20 -3.78 -9.78 -5.04
C THR A 20 -2.80 -8.80 -4.42
N LYS A 21 -1.56 -9.23 -4.26
CA LYS A 21 -0.50 -8.42 -3.66
C LYS A 21 0.32 -7.73 -4.74
N PRO A 22 0.54 -6.41 -4.64
CA PRO A 22 1.45 -5.71 -5.53
C PRO A 22 2.89 -6.13 -5.31
N THR A 23 3.71 -5.95 -6.34
CA THR A 23 5.13 -6.28 -6.32
C THR A 23 5.95 -5.00 -6.39
N ILE A 24 7.12 -4.98 -5.77
CA ILE A 24 8.03 -3.84 -5.84
C ILE A 24 8.32 -3.52 -7.30
N GLY A 25 8.18 -2.26 -7.66
CA GLY A 25 8.37 -1.80 -9.02
C GLY A 25 7.08 -1.63 -9.81
N ASP A 26 5.98 -2.18 -9.30
CA ASP A 26 4.68 -2.03 -9.97
C ASP A 26 4.23 -0.58 -9.95
N THR A 27 3.43 -0.22 -10.95
CA THR A 27 2.82 1.10 -11.03
C THR A 27 1.41 1.02 -10.50
N ILE A 28 1.07 1.91 -9.56
CA ILE A 28 -0.26 2.02 -8.99
C ILE A 28 -0.84 3.36 -9.37
N ARG A 29 -2.04 3.37 -9.93
CA ARG A 29 -2.71 4.63 -10.28
C ARG A 29 -3.78 4.95 -9.27
N ILE A 30 -3.65 6.12 -8.64
CA ILE A 30 -4.62 6.61 -7.66
C ILE A 30 -4.97 8.04 -8.03
N LYS A 31 -6.27 8.30 -8.23
CA LYS A 31 -6.76 9.65 -8.55
C LYS A 31 -6.02 10.28 -9.73
N LYS A 32 -5.82 9.48 -10.78
CA LYS A 32 -5.17 9.91 -12.04
C LYS A 32 -3.68 10.23 -11.89
N LYS A 33 -3.06 9.83 -10.78
CA LYS A 33 -1.63 9.99 -10.56
C LYS A 33 -0.99 8.63 -10.46
N ASP A 34 0.20 8.48 -11.01
CA ASP A 34 0.92 7.21 -10.99
C ASP A 34 1.97 7.19 -9.89
N TYR A 35 2.04 6.05 -9.22
CA TYR A 35 2.97 5.81 -8.13
C TYR A 35 3.71 4.51 -8.39
N THR A 36 4.91 4.40 -7.86
CA THR A 36 5.69 3.18 -7.93
C THR A 36 5.70 2.50 -6.56
N VAL A 37 5.50 1.19 -6.53
CA VAL A 37 5.60 0.42 -5.30
C VAL A 37 7.07 0.36 -4.89
N ASP A 38 7.39 0.93 -3.74
CA ASP A 38 8.75 1.05 -3.24
C ASP A 38 9.07 -0.01 -2.18
N LYS A 39 8.11 -0.31 -1.32
CA LYS A 39 8.33 -1.24 -0.22
C LYS A 39 7.05 -1.96 0.14
N VAL A 40 7.17 -3.23 0.46
CA VAL A 40 6.05 -4.06 0.90
C VAL A 40 6.32 -4.48 2.34
N VAL A 41 5.41 -4.12 3.24
CA VAL A 41 5.55 -4.43 4.66
C VAL A 41 4.38 -5.29 5.13
N TRP A 42 4.69 -6.45 5.67
CA TRP A 42 3.68 -7.31 6.28
C TRP A 42 3.51 -6.91 7.74
N CYS A 43 2.32 -6.47 8.09
CA CYS A 43 2.00 -6.11 9.48
C CYS A 43 1.38 -7.33 10.15
N LEU A 44 2.16 -8.02 10.94
CA LEU A 44 1.73 -9.24 11.62
C LEU A 44 1.64 -8.97 13.11
N GLU A 45 0.59 -8.28 13.50
CA GLU A 45 0.35 -7.94 14.89
C GLU A 45 -0.81 -8.74 15.45
N GLU A 46 -0.78 -8.98 16.76
CA GLU A 46 -1.84 -9.74 17.41
C GLU A 46 -3.12 -8.92 17.57
N PRO A 47 -4.28 -9.59 17.55
CA PRO A 47 -5.54 -8.90 17.82
C PRO A 47 -5.49 -8.16 19.16
N PRO A 48 -6.20 -7.02 19.30
CA PRO A 48 -7.15 -6.48 18.31
C PRO A 48 -6.51 -5.60 17.21
N ALA A 49 -5.19 -5.55 17.12
CA ALA A 49 -4.53 -4.77 16.11
C ALA A 49 -4.90 -5.26 14.71
N GLN A 50 -4.95 -4.35 13.76
CA GLN A 50 -5.24 -4.69 12.37
C GLN A 50 -4.03 -5.34 11.75
N CYS A 51 -4.24 -6.49 11.15
CA CYS A 51 -3.19 -7.18 10.41
C CYS A 51 -3.45 -7.01 8.93
N GLY A 52 -2.42 -6.79 8.16
CA GLY A 52 -2.58 -6.61 6.74
C GLY A 52 -1.27 -6.28 6.07
N LEU A 53 -1.39 -5.71 4.89
CA LEU A 53 -0.25 -5.39 4.06
C LEU A 53 -0.15 -3.89 3.90
N LEU A 54 1.00 -3.33 4.23
CA LEU A 54 1.28 -1.92 4.05
C LEU A 54 2.23 -1.77 2.87
N ILE A 55 1.80 -1.00 1.88
CA ILE A 55 2.57 -0.77 0.66
C ILE A 55 3.02 0.68 0.64
N ASP A 56 4.33 0.90 0.71
CA ASP A 56 4.87 2.24 0.54
C ASP A 56 4.98 2.52 -0.95
N ILE A 57 4.42 3.62 -1.38
CA ILE A 57 4.44 4.03 -2.78
C ILE A 57 5.04 5.42 -2.90
N LYS A 58 5.64 5.67 -4.04
CA LYS A 58 6.26 6.96 -4.33
C LYS A 58 5.71 7.52 -5.63
N ARG A 59 5.52 8.82 -5.67
CA ARG A 59 5.04 9.53 -6.85
C ARG A 59 6.05 9.39 -8.00
N GLN A 60 5.55 9.04 -9.16
CA GLN A 60 6.37 9.00 -10.37
C GLN A 60 6.59 10.38 -10.96
#